data_6272c1ce1d205276d66f95f190812345
#
_entry.id   6272c1ce1d205276d66f95f190812345
#
_cell.length_a   1.000
_cell.length_b   1.000
_cell.length_c   1.000
_cell.angle_alpha   90.00
_cell.angle_beta   90.00
_cell.angle_gamma   90.00
#
_symmetry.space_group_name_H-M   'P 1'
#
loop_
_entity.id
_entity.type
_entity.pdbx_description
1 polymer ?
#
loop_
_entity_poly.entity_id
_entity_poly.type
_entity_poly.pdbx_seq_one_letter_code
_entity_poly.pdbx_strand_id
1 'polypeptide(L)'
;MRQNTLLLAMLVIAVIALNVETPAQTPAKPQTRIEAAIRAVIDSQRDAWNRGDIEGYMDGYARSADTVFVSGDNVTHGWQTVFDHYKKGYDSREKMGVLTFSDLEITALGKDSAVVVGRWHLQRAKDEPHGRFTLIFHKTKAGWKIIHDHTSVA
;
A
#
# COMPACT_ATOMS: atom_id res chain seq x y z
N MET A 1 70.74 5.03 -50.47
CA MET A 1 70.32 5.40 -49.08
C MET A 1 68.98 6.15 -49.19
N ARG A 2 67.87 5.53 -48.86
CA ARG A 2 66.51 6.13 -48.90
C ARG A 2 66.04 6.24 -47.44
N GLN A 3 65.84 7.44 -46.95
CA GLN A 3 65.26 7.70 -45.64
C GLN A 3 63.75 7.64 -45.74
N ASN A 4 63.11 6.72 -45.00
CA ASN A 4 61.67 6.66 -44.84
C ASN A 4 61.28 7.49 -43.63
N THR A 5 60.59 8.59 -43.88
CA THR A 5 60.00 9.43 -42.82
C THR A 5 58.62 8.90 -42.50
N LEU A 6 58.42 8.30 -41.32
CA LEU A 6 57.08 7.91 -40.81
C LEU A 6 56.38 9.15 -40.24
N LEU A 7 55.29 9.55 -40.86
CA LEU A 7 54.35 10.52 -40.29
C LEU A 7 53.41 9.82 -39.33
N LEU A 8 53.52 10.18 -38.05
CA LEU A 8 52.63 9.70 -36.98
C LEU A 8 51.42 10.65 -36.92
N ALA A 9 50.25 10.21 -37.42
CA ALA A 9 49.00 10.96 -37.31
C ALA A 9 48.42 10.73 -35.91
N MET A 10 48.43 11.74 -35.05
CA MET A 10 47.71 11.73 -33.76
C MET A 10 46.22 11.99 -34.02
N LEU A 11 45.39 10.98 -33.80
CA LEU A 11 43.93 11.08 -33.80
C LEU A 11 43.45 11.61 -32.43
N VAL A 12 43.04 12.88 -32.33
CA VAL A 12 42.45 13.47 -31.16
C VAL A 12 40.97 13.12 -31.14
N ILE A 13 40.56 12.16 -30.28
CA ILE A 13 39.14 11.84 -30.07
C ILE A 13 38.59 12.84 -29.07
N ALA A 14 37.81 13.82 -29.54
CA ALA A 14 37.07 14.70 -28.64
C ALA A 14 35.85 13.94 -28.07
N VAL A 15 35.92 13.58 -26.81
CA VAL A 15 34.76 13.01 -26.09
C VAL A 15 33.80 14.16 -25.75
N ILE A 16 32.72 14.31 -26.52
CA ILE A 16 31.64 15.22 -26.18
C ILE A 16 30.82 14.54 -25.06
N ALA A 17 30.98 15.01 -23.81
CA ALA A 17 30.12 14.62 -22.71
C ALA A 17 28.74 15.26 -22.90
N LEU A 18 27.76 14.47 -23.36
CA LEU A 18 26.35 14.86 -23.35
C LEU A 18 25.87 14.89 -21.90
N ASN A 19 25.76 16.10 -21.35
CA ASN A 19 25.07 16.30 -20.06
C ASN A 19 23.58 16.03 -20.29
N VAL A 20 23.11 14.83 -19.96
CA VAL A 20 21.68 14.52 -19.89
C VAL A 20 21.16 15.17 -18.61
N GLU A 21 20.57 16.36 -18.73
CA GLU A 21 19.83 16.98 -17.65
C GLU A 21 18.61 16.13 -17.33
N THR A 22 18.64 15.43 -16.20
CA THR A 22 17.47 14.73 -15.67
C THR A 22 16.41 15.79 -15.31
N PRO A 23 15.21 15.77 -15.89
CA PRO A 23 14.19 16.75 -15.57
C PRO A 23 13.88 16.70 -14.07
N ALA A 24 14.01 17.83 -13.38
CA ALA A 24 13.65 17.96 -11.98
C ALA A 24 12.16 17.63 -11.80
N GLN A 25 11.87 16.54 -11.08
CA GLN A 25 10.49 16.14 -10.79
C GLN A 25 9.83 17.21 -9.93
N THR A 26 8.75 17.81 -10.45
CA THR A 26 7.92 18.74 -9.69
C THR A 26 7.41 18.03 -8.43
N PRO A 27 7.56 18.60 -7.22
CA PRO A 27 7.08 17.96 -6.00
C PRO A 27 5.57 17.74 -6.09
N ALA A 28 5.13 16.50 -5.87
CA ALA A 28 3.72 16.12 -5.89
C ALA A 28 2.92 16.95 -4.88
N LYS A 29 1.68 17.31 -5.24
CA LYS A 29 0.75 18.04 -4.34
C LYS A 29 0.58 17.26 -3.02
N PRO A 30 0.37 17.94 -1.87
CA PRO A 30 0.19 17.27 -0.56
C PRO A 30 -0.89 16.19 -0.58
N GLN A 31 -2.03 16.44 -1.23
CA GLN A 31 -3.12 15.47 -1.42
C GLN A 31 -2.62 14.17 -2.09
N THR A 32 -1.90 14.28 -3.21
CA THR A 32 -1.37 13.13 -3.95
C THR A 32 -0.36 12.32 -3.11
N ARG A 33 0.40 12.98 -2.21
CA ARG A 33 1.33 12.28 -1.30
C ARG A 33 0.59 11.48 -0.23
N ILE A 34 -0.51 12.03 0.31
CA ILE A 34 -1.36 11.32 1.28
C ILE A 34 -2.00 10.11 0.63
N GLU A 35 -2.58 10.28 -0.55
CA GLU A 35 -3.18 9.19 -1.32
C GLU A 35 -2.18 8.07 -1.61
N ALA A 36 -0.98 8.40 -2.07
CA ALA A 36 0.06 7.42 -2.36
C ALA A 36 0.50 6.67 -1.09
N ALA A 37 0.64 7.36 0.04
CA ALA A 37 1.02 6.74 1.31
C ALA A 37 -0.06 5.80 1.84
N ILE A 38 -1.33 6.15 1.71
CA ILE A 38 -2.46 5.29 2.13
C ILE A 38 -2.60 4.09 1.20
N ARG A 39 -2.48 4.26 -0.13
CA ARG A 39 -2.46 3.14 -1.08
C ARG A 39 -1.37 2.14 -0.74
N ALA A 40 -0.18 2.61 -0.39
CA ALA A 40 0.92 1.72 0.02
C ALA A 40 0.58 0.87 1.26
N VAL A 41 -0.17 1.41 2.24
CA VAL A 41 -0.65 0.63 3.39
C VAL A 41 -1.65 -0.44 2.95
N ILE A 42 -2.64 -0.08 2.12
CA ILE A 42 -3.67 -0.99 1.60
C ILE A 42 -3.03 -2.11 0.75
N ASP A 43 -2.08 -1.77 -0.12
CA ASP A 43 -1.34 -2.74 -0.92
C ASP A 43 -0.52 -3.70 -0.04
N SER A 44 0.15 -3.18 1.00
CA SER A 44 0.89 -3.99 1.97
C SER A 44 -0.03 -4.97 2.72
N GLN A 45 -1.24 -4.54 3.09
CA GLN A 45 -2.24 -5.40 3.71
C GLN A 45 -2.67 -6.53 2.76
N ARG A 46 -3.02 -6.21 1.50
CA ARG A 46 -3.35 -7.21 0.49
C ARG A 46 -2.23 -8.23 0.32
N ASP A 47 -1.00 -7.76 0.20
CA ASP A 47 0.16 -8.62 -0.03
C ASP A 47 0.46 -9.51 1.18
N ALA A 48 0.31 -8.98 2.41
CA ALA A 48 0.40 -9.75 3.65
C ALA A 48 -0.66 -10.85 3.71
N TRP A 49 -1.93 -10.50 3.47
CA TRP A 49 -3.02 -11.46 3.40
C TRP A 49 -2.74 -12.59 2.40
N ASN A 50 -2.35 -12.23 1.17
CA ASN A 50 -2.16 -13.17 0.08
C ASN A 50 -0.98 -14.13 0.29
N ARG A 51 -0.04 -13.82 1.21
CA ARG A 51 0.98 -14.77 1.67
C ARG A 51 0.64 -15.50 2.97
N GLY A 52 -0.54 -15.24 3.57
CA GLY A 52 -1.00 -15.90 4.80
C GLY A 52 -0.54 -15.22 6.08
N ASP A 53 -0.09 -14.01 6.01
CA ASP A 53 0.47 -13.23 7.11
C ASP A 53 -0.61 -12.31 7.71
N ILE A 54 -1.40 -12.85 8.66
CA ILE A 54 -2.45 -12.09 9.37
C ILE A 54 -1.84 -10.94 10.19
N GLU A 55 -0.66 -11.14 10.79
CA GLU A 55 -0.02 -10.08 11.57
C GLU A 55 0.40 -8.91 10.68
N GLY A 56 1.03 -9.20 9.53
CA GLY A 56 1.37 -8.20 8.54
C GLY A 56 0.14 -7.47 7.97
N TYR A 57 -0.99 -8.16 7.81
CA TYR A 57 -2.26 -7.53 7.45
C TYR A 57 -2.71 -6.54 8.53
N MET A 58 -2.63 -6.94 9.79
CA MET A 58 -3.04 -6.13 10.94
C MET A 58 -2.08 -4.97 11.26
N ASP A 59 -0.89 -4.96 10.67
CA ASP A 59 0.02 -3.80 10.75
C ASP A 59 -0.52 -2.56 10.02
N GLY A 60 -1.51 -2.71 9.15
CA GLY A 60 -2.25 -1.58 8.59
C GLY A 60 -3.08 -0.81 9.60
N TYR A 61 -3.45 -1.44 10.72
CA TYR A 61 -4.26 -0.84 11.80
C TYR A 61 -3.39 -0.22 12.89
N ALA A 62 -3.93 0.80 13.55
CA ALA A 62 -3.31 1.37 14.74
C ALA A 62 -3.33 0.35 15.88
N ARG A 63 -2.19 0.10 16.52
CA ARG A 63 -2.09 -0.76 17.71
C ARG A 63 -2.58 0.01 18.94
N SER A 64 -3.92 0.25 19.00
CA SER A 64 -4.60 1.01 20.05
C SER A 64 -5.82 0.27 20.59
N ALA A 65 -6.17 0.53 21.84
CA ALA A 65 -7.44 0.11 22.43
C ALA A 65 -8.66 0.82 21.76
N ASP A 66 -8.41 1.98 21.13
CA ASP A 66 -9.43 2.79 20.46
C ASP A 66 -9.68 2.39 19.00
N THR A 67 -8.91 1.44 18.46
CA THR A 67 -9.16 0.92 17.11
C THR A 67 -10.51 0.25 17.05
N VAL A 68 -11.33 0.63 16.07
CA VAL A 68 -12.72 0.14 15.91
C VAL A 68 -12.84 -0.67 14.63
N PHE A 69 -13.51 -1.82 14.73
CA PHE A 69 -13.92 -2.63 13.59
C PHE A 69 -15.41 -2.92 13.67
N VAL A 70 -16.14 -2.57 12.60
CA VAL A 70 -17.59 -2.78 12.47
C VAL A 70 -17.85 -3.75 11.33
N SER A 71 -18.60 -4.81 11.59
CA SER A 71 -19.05 -5.74 10.56
C SER A 71 -20.45 -6.25 10.88
N GLY A 72 -21.41 -6.01 9.99
CA GLY A 72 -22.83 -6.24 10.28
C GLY A 72 -23.29 -5.42 11.48
N ASP A 73 -23.88 -6.10 12.47
CA ASP A 73 -24.32 -5.47 13.74
C ASP A 73 -23.23 -5.52 14.86
N ASN A 74 -22.06 -6.03 14.54
CA ASN A 74 -21.00 -6.19 15.55
C ASN A 74 -20.02 -5.02 15.50
N VAL A 75 -19.76 -4.44 16.69
CA VAL A 75 -18.71 -3.43 16.91
C VAL A 75 -17.64 -4.02 17.82
N THR A 76 -16.42 -4.10 17.31
CA THR A 76 -15.26 -4.61 18.04
C THR A 76 -14.29 -3.48 18.32
N HIS A 77 -13.86 -3.36 19.58
CA HIS A 77 -12.87 -2.37 20.02
C HIS A 77 -11.54 -3.03 20.38
N GLY A 78 -10.47 -2.31 20.10
CA GLY A 78 -9.10 -2.69 20.41
C GLY A 78 -8.44 -3.56 19.35
N TRP A 79 -7.22 -3.15 18.97
CA TRP A 79 -6.41 -3.83 17.96
C TRP A 79 -6.23 -5.33 18.27
N GLN A 80 -5.95 -5.68 19.52
CA GLN A 80 -5.72 -7.08 19.92
C GLN A 80 -6.96 -7.93 19.71
N THR A 81 -8.14 -7.42 20.10
CA THR A 81 -9.41 -8.14 19.94
C THR A 81 -9.72 -8.36 18.46
N VAL A 82 -9.52 -7.35 17.62
CA VAL A 82 -9.69 -7.46 16.15
C VAL A 82 -8.72 -8.50 15.58
N PHE A 83 -7.45 -8.45 15.99
CA PHE A 83 -6.44 -9.42 15.56
C PHE A 83 -6.80 -10.85 15.91
N ASP A 84 -7.26 -11.10 17.14
CA ASP A 84 -7.65 -12.43 17.59
C ASP A 84 -8.88 -12.95 16.83
N HIS A 85 -9.84 -12.08 16.47
CA HIS A 85 -10.95 -12.43 15.59
C HIS A 85 -10.46 -12.83 14.19
N TYR A 86 -9.53 -12.09 13.58
CA TYR A 86 -8.95 -12.44 12.29
C TYR A 86 -8.23 -13.80 12.35
N LYS A 87 -7.39 -14.03 13.36
CA LYS A 87 -6.68 -15.30 13.53
C LYS A 87 -7.63 -16.49 13.67
N LYS A 88 -8.73 -16.31 14.41
CA LYS A 88 -9.73 -17.36 14.61
C LYS A 88 -10.58 -17.61 13.36
N GLY A 89 -10.95 -16.54 12.66
CA GLY A 89 -11.81 -16.62 11.47
C GLY A 89 -11.09 -17.13 10.23
N TYR A 90 -9.78 -16.82 10.10
CA TYR A 90 -8.96 -17.09 8.92
C TYR A 90 -7.74 -17.95 9.28
N ASP A 91 -7.97 -19.06 9.96
CA ASP A 91 -6.96 -19.98 10.51
C ASP A 91 -6.28 -20.86 9.45
N SER A 92 -6.68 -20.76 8.20
CA SER A 92 -6.10 -21.54 7.08
C SER A 92 -6.10 -20.76 5.77
N ARG A 93 -5.21 -21.16 4.85
CA ARG A 93 -5.15 -20.57 3.51
C ARG A 93 -6.44 -20.76 2.73
N GLU A 94 -7.16 -21.89 2.94
CA GLU A 94 -8.47 -22.13 2.32
C GLU A 94 -9.50 -21.09 2.74
N LYS A 95 -9.55 -20.73 4.03
CA LYS A 95 -10.46 -19.70 4.55
C LYS A 95 -10.04 -18.29 4.14
N MET A 96 -8.75 -18.01 4.04
CA MET A 96 -8.25 -16.70 3.61
C MET A 96 -8.54 -16.42 2.13
N GLY A 97 -8.31 -17.41 1.27
CA GLY A 97 -8.43 -17.19 -0.19
C GLY A 97 -7.41 -16.18 -0.72
N VAL A 98 -7.74 -15.57 -1.86
CA VAL A 98 -6.98 -14.47 -2.48
C VAL A 98 -7.77 -13.18 -2.32
N LEU A 99 -7.17 -12.21 -1.63
CA LEU A 99 -7.76 -10.89 -1.40
C LEU A 99 -7.40 -9.93 -2.52
N THR A 100 -8.43 -9.22 -3.01
CA THR A 100 -8.25 -8.05 -3.88
C THR A 100 -9.02 -6.86 -3.32
N PHE A 101 -8.45 -5.67 -3.52
CA PHE A 101 -9.12 -4.40 -3.27
C PHE A 101 -9.33 -3.67 -4.60
N SER A 102 -10.50 -3.06 -4.78
CA SER A 102 -10.83 -2.25 -5.96
C SER A 102 -11.64 -1.02 -5.60
N ASP A 103 -11.90 -0.16 -6.58
CA ASP A 103 -12.74 1.04 -6.44
C ASP A 103 -12.31 1.94 -5.26
N LEU A 104 -10.98 2.10 -5.08
CA LEU A 104 -10.44 2.88 -3.97
C LEU A 104 -10.59 4.38 -4.22
N GLU A 105 -11.44 5.01 -3.42
CA GLU A 105 -11.60 6.46 -3.34
C GLU A 105 -10.97 6.96 -2.02
N ILE A 106 -9.91 7.74 -2.13
CA ILE A 106 -9.15 8.25 -0.97
C ILE A 106 -9.35 9.76 -0.89
N THR A 107 -9.92 10.24 0.20
CA THR A 107 -10.14 11.65 0.47
C THR A 107 -9.40 12.09 1.71
N ALA A 108 -8.42 12.99 1.58
CA ALA A 108 -7.78 13.60 2.73
C ALA A 108 -8.73 14.57 3.42
N LEU A 109 -8.88 14.42 4.73
CA LEU A 109 -9.69 15.30 5.59
C LEU A 109 -8.84 16.36 6.29
N GLY A 110 -7.55 16.39 5.97
CA GLY A 110 -6.55 17.29 6.54
C GLY A 110 -5.16 16.72 6.36
N LYS A 111 -4.18 17.22 7.12
CA LYS A 111 -2.78 16.77 7.03
C LYS A 111 -2.53 15.40 7.66
N ASP A 112 -3.39 15.00 8.60
CA ASP A 112 -3.19 13.82 9.46
C ASP A 112 -4.36 12.83 9.44
N SER A 113 -5.41 13.07 8.65
CA SER A 113 -6.61 12.22 8.57
C SER A 113 -7.10 12.07 7.15
N ALA A 114 -7.62 10.89 6.83
CA ALA A 114 -8.25 10.61 5.54
C ALA A 114 -9.35 9.56 5.70
N VAL A 115 -10.30 9.58 4.78
CA VAL A 115 -11.29 8.53 4.62
C VAL A 115 -11.02 7.79 3.31
N VAL A 116 -11.20 6.47 3.34
CA VAL A 116 -11.12 5.61 2.16
C VAL A 116 -12.42 4.83 2.03
N VAL A 117 -13.02 4.89 0.86
CA VAL A 117 -14.09 3.96 0.47
C VAL A 117 -13.52 3.01 -0.56
N GLY A 118 -13.88 1.73 -0.46
CA GLY A 118 -13.39 0.74 -1.41
C GLY A 118 -14.26 -0.51 -1.44
N ARG A 119 -13.80 -1.45 -2.23
CA ARG A 119 -14.40 -2.79 -2.35
C ARG A 119 -13.35 -3.82 -1.97
N TRP A 120 -13.77 -4.86 -1.26
CA TRP A 120 -12.99 -6.06 -1.00
C TRP A 120 -13.64 -7.26 -1.69
N HIS A 121 -12.82 -8.22 -2.07
CA HIS A 121 -13.23 -9.50 -2.64
C HIS A 121 -12.23 -10.58 -2.22
N LEU A 122 -12.76 -11.70 -1.72
CA LEU A 122 -11.99 -12.90 -1.41
C LEU A 122 -12.36 -14.00 -2.39
N GLN A 123 -11.40 -14.40 -3.23
CA GLN A 123 -11.57 -15.56 -4.09
C GLN A 123 -11.13 -16.81 -3.33
N ARG A 124 -12.08 -17.70 -3.06
CA ARG A 124 -11.89 -18.99 -2.41
C ARG A 124 -12.35 -20.14 -3.33
N ALA A 125 -11.94 -21.37 -3.01
CA ALA A 125 -12.31 -22.52 -3.84
C ALA A 125 -13.81 -22.81 -3.92
N LYS A 126 -14.58 -22.41 -2.89
CA LYS A 126 -16.02 -22.74 -2.75
C LYS A 126 -16.94 -21.53 -2.84
N ASP A 127 -16.43 -20.36 -2.61
CA ASP A 127 -17.21 -19.12 -2.58
C ASP A 127 -16.34 -17.89 -2.91
N GLU A 128 -17.01 -16.77 -3.18
CA GLU A 128 -16.37 -15.50 -3.51
C GLU A 128 -17.01 -14.35 -2.71
N PRO A 129 -16.89 -14.34 -1.36
CA PRO A 129 -17.45 -13.26 -0.57
C PRO A 129 -16.80 -11.94 -0.91
N HIS A 130 -17.61 -10.90 -0.97
CA HIS A 130 -17.18 -9.56 -1.32
C HIS A 130 -18.08 -8.52 -0.64
N GLY A 131 -17.64 -7.28 -0.70
CA GLY A 131 -18.43 -6.18 -0.14
C GLY A 131 -17.72 -4.85 -0.27
N ARG A 132 -18.16 -3.91 0.54
CA ARG A 132 -17.56 -2.57 0.61
C ARG A 132 -17.03 -2.30 2.00
N PHE A 133 -16.10 -1.35 2.05
CA PHE A 133 -15.57 -0.85 3.32
C PHE A 133 -15.46 0.67 3.29
N THR A 134 -15.51 1.25 4.48
CA THR A 134 -15.11 2.62 4.75
C THR A 134 -14.07 2.61 5.85
N LEU A 135 -12.87 3.12 5.56
CA LEU A 135 -11.76 3.19 6.50
C LEU A 135 -11.48 4.64 6.87
N ILE A 136 -11.23 4.89 8.16
CA ILE A 136 -10.65 6.15 8.60
C ILE A 136 -9.18 5.90 8.91
N PHE A 137 -8.31 6.62 8.22
CA PHE A 137 -6.88 6.64 8.46
C PHE A 137 -6.47 7.84 9.31
N HIS A 138 -5.54 7.61 10.22
CA HIS A 138 -4.86 8.65 10.96
C HIS A 138 -3.34 8.50 10.85
N LYS A 139 -2.64 9.63 10.74
CA LYS A 139 -1.18 9.67 10.68
C LYS A 139 -0.60 9.61 12.08
N THR A 140 0.05 8.51 12.39
CA THR A 140 0.74 8.24 13.66
C THR A 140 2.25 8.42 13.53
N LYS A 141 3.00 8.24 14.62
CA LYS A 141 4.48 8.16 14.58
C LYS A 141 4.96 6.97 13.75
N ALA A 142 4.15 5.91 13.64
CA ALA A 142 4.43 4.71 12.83
C ALA A 142 3.89 4.80 11.39
N GLY A 143 3.51 5.99 10.92
CA GLY A 143 2.92 6.22 9.60
C GLY A 143 1.41 6.25 9.60
N TRP A 144 0.81 6.14 8.42
CA TRP A 144 -0.64 6.10 8.26
C TRP A 144 -1.19 4.77 8.74
N LYS A 145 -2.22 4.80 9.60
CA LYS A 145 -2.84 3.61 10.22
C LYS A 145 -4.36 3.75 10.20
N ILE A 146 -5.05 2.62 10.00
CA ILE A 146 -6.50 2.52 10.13
C ILE A 146 -6.85 2.60 11.61
N ILE A 147 -7.73 3.52 11.97
CA ILE A 147 -8.27 3.68 13.32
C ILE A 147 -9.73 3.25 13.41
N HIS A 148 -10.42 3.22 12.28
CA HIS A 148 -11.81 2.76 12.17
C HIS A 148 -12.00 2.04 10.84
N ASP A 149 -12.62 0.88 10.89
CA ASP A 149 -13.03 0.08 9.73
C ASP A 149 -14.51 -0.26 9.86
N HIS A 150 -15.29 0.05 8.85
CA HIS A 150 -16.65 -0.42 8.71
C HIS A 150 -16.76 -1.20 7.41
N THR A 151 -16.97 -2.50 7.53
CA THR A 151 -17.03 -3.44 6.41
C THR A 151 -18.41 -4.08 6.32
N SER A 152 -18.95 -4.16 5.10
CA SER A 152 -20.18 -4.89 4.77
C SER A 152 -19.87 -6.08 3.87
N VAL A 153 -20.77 -7.05 3.89
CA VAL A 153 -20.83 -8.18 2.94
C VAL A 153 -22.02 -7.95 2.02
N ALA A 154 -21.84 -8.16 0.70
CA ALA A 154 -22.87 -8.05 -0.32
C ALA A 154 -23.63 -9.37 -0.49
#